data_bc4889bbeec65b1b8e19ccfa80a1fd75
#
_entry.id   bc4889bbeec65b1b8e19ccfa80a1fd75
#
_cell.length_a   1.000
_cell.length_b   1.000
_cell.length_c   1.000
_cell.angle_alpha   90.00
_cell.angle_beta   90.00
_cell.angle_gamma   90.00
#
_symmetry.space_group_name_H-M   'P 1'
#
loop_
_entity.id
_entity.type
_entity.pdbx_description
1 polymer ?
#
loop_
_entity_poly.entity_id
_entity_poly.type
_entity_poly.pdbx_seq_one_letter_code
_entity_poly.pdbx_strand_id
1 'polypeptide(L)'
;MTTTNHIGLEPREGIRERKRRQTRERIAEAGLRLFLERGFEETTLDAIAEQADIARRTFFHYFDSKEAILASLQDAAEEGMRTTILRADPERAPFEVVCEAMLGMIAGFGTEEARAIDRLLRSTETLRARKQANYVTQERMIFATLSQKWPVPEMVSKLKLVSLACVGALRLAADAWSTGDGKRPLQDYVMDMFSALRNDVTR
;
A
#
# COMPACT_ATOMS: atom_id res chain seq x y z
N MET A 1 -33.03 36.50 5.83
CA MET A 1 -32.72 35.07 5.59
C MET A 1 -31.25 34.97 5.33
N THR A 2 -30.49 34.68 6.36
CA THR A 2 -29.00 34.71 6.34
C THR A 2 -28.51 33.28 6.18
N THR A 3 -27.98 32.95 5.02
CA THR A 3 -27.43 31.64 4.73
C THR A 3 -26.00 31.55 5.30
N THR A 4 -25.84 30.89 6.41
CA THR A 4 -24.52 30.62 7.02
C THR A 4 -23.83 29.51 6.23
N ASN A 5 -22.81 29.89 5.46
CA ASN A 5 -21.96 28.99 4.71
C ASN A 5 -20.96 28.30 5.69
N HIS A 6 -21.24 27.07 6.10
CA HIS A 6 -20.30 26.25 6.88
C HIS A 6 -19.24 25.67 5.93
N ILE A 7 -18.15 26.43 5.73
CA ILE A 7 -16.92 25.90 5.18
C ILE A 7 -16.31 25.02 6.26
N GLY A 8 -16.42 23.68 6.09
CA GLY A 8 -15.74 22.70 6.93
C GLY A 8 -14.24 22.86 6.81
N LEU A 9 -13.62 23.56 7.77
CA LEU A 9 -12.18 23.56 7.97
C LEU A 9 -11.77 22.18 8.47
N GLU A 10 -11.09 21.40 7.64
CA GLU A 10 -10.34 20.23 8.09
C GLU A 10 -9.46 20.64 9.29
N PRO A 11 -9.41 19.86 10.38
CA PRO A 11 -8.58 20.21 11.53
C PRO A 11 -7.13 20.27 11.07
N ARG A 12 -6.51 21.44 11.16
CA ARG A 12 -5.08 21.62 10.86
C ARG A 12 -4.28 20.77 11.82
N GLU A 13 -3.57 19.77 11.28
CA GLU A 13 -2.62 18.95 12.02
C GLU A 13 -1.70 19.84 12.88
N GLY A 14 -1.64 19.56 14.19
CA GLY A 14 -0.82 20.33 15.11
C GLY A 14 0.68 20.21 14.78
N ILE A 15 1.47 21.27 15.06
CA ILE A 15 2.92 21.28 14.81
C ILE A 15 3.63 20.05 15.41
N ARG A 16 3.21 19.62 16.60
CA ARG A 16 3.77 18.45 17.28
C ARG A 16 3.46 17.15 16.53
N GLU A 17 2.25 17.01 16.04
CA GLU A 17 1.78 15.84 15.30
C GLU A 17 2.48 15.73 13.95
N ARG A 18 2.59 16.84 13.22
CA ARG A 18 3.38 16.93 11.99
C ARG A 18 4.84 16.55 12.19
N LYS A 19 5.51 17.06 13.25
CA LYS A 19 6.89 16.70 13.57
C LYS A 19 7.02 15.21 13.90
N ARG A 20 6.05 14.65 14.66
CA ARG A 20 6.02 13.23 14.99
C ARG A 20 5.91 12.37 13.74
N ARG A 21 5.00 12.70 12.83
CA ARG A 21 4.83 12.02 11.56
C ARG A 21 6.10 12.09 10.70
N GLN A 22 6.68 13.27 10.53
CA GLN A 22 7.92 13.44 9.77
C GLN A 22 9.08 12.62 10.34
N THR A 23 9.21 12.55 11.67
CA THR A 23 10.25 11.71 12.28
C THR A 23 9.98 10.22 12.03
N ARG A 24 8.72 9.77 12.13
CA ARG A 24 8.32 8.40 11.84
C ARG A 24 8.62 8.02 10.39
N GLU A 25 8.30 8.88 9.44
CA GLU A 25 8.58 8.72 8.01
C GLU A 25 10.09 8.59 7.77
N ARG A 26 10.91 9.49 8.33
CA ARG A 26 12.38 9.46 8.23
C ARG A 26 12.99 8.15 8.75
N ILE A 27 12.48 7.62 9.88
CA ILE A 27 12.93 6.34 10.42
C ILE A 27 12.55 5.20 9.46
N ALA A 28 11.33 5.22 8.90
CA ALA A 28 10.85 4.20 7.98
C ALA A 28 11.66 4.19 6.67
N GLU A 29 11.97 5.36 6.12
CA GLU A 29 12.82 5.51 4.93
C GLU A 29 14.26 5.01 5.18
N ALA A 30 14.85 5.37 6.34
CA ALA A 30 16.18 4.90 6.74
C ALA A 30 16.20 3.38 6.88
N GLY A 31 15.18 2.80 7.53
CA GLY A 31 15.04 1.36 7.68
C GLY A 31 14.91 0.64 6.35
N LEU A 32 14.00 1.09 5.47
CA LEU A 32 13.84 0.51 4.14
C LEU A 32 15.12 0.54 3.33
N ARG A 33 15.83 1.67 3.31
CA ARG A 33 17.11 1.80 2.62
C ARG A 33 18.10 0.75 3.09
N LEU A 34 18.29 0.62 4.42
CA LEU A 34 19.20 -0.36 4.98
C LEU A 34 18.78 -1.81 4.70
N PHE A 35 17.47 -2.11 4.72
CA PHE A 35 16.97 -3.43 4.35
C PHE A 35 17.29 -3.79 2.89
N LEU A 36 17.20 -2.81 1.99
CA LEU A 36 17.50 -3.01 0.57
C LEU A 36 19.02 -3.13 0.32
N GLU A 37 19.85 -2.39 1.06
CA GLU A 37 21.30 -2.39 0.92
C GLU A 37 21.98 -3.61 1.56
N ARG A 38 21.56 -3.98 2.78
CA ARG A 38 22.26 -4.98 3.62
C ARG A 38 21.45 -6.25 3.85
N GLY A 39 20.18 -6.26 3.49
CA GLY A 39 19.23 -7.31 3.84
C GLY A 39 18.53 -7.06 5.19
N PHE A 40 17.38 -7.72 5.36
CA PHE A 40 16.56 -7.52 6.55
C PHE A 40 17.22 -8.04 7.82
N GLU A 41 17.77 -9.25 7.78
CA GLU A 41 18.37 -9.90 8.97
C GLU A 41 19.62 -9.15 9.47
N GLU A 42 20.48 -8.72 8.57
CA GLU A 42 21.74 -8.03 8.90
C GLU A 42 21.54 -6.57 9.34
N THR A 43 20.35 -6.01 9.14
CA THR A 43 20.05 -4.64 9.55
C THR A 43 19.71 -4.60 11.03
N THR A 44 20.47 -3.81 11.81
CA THR A 44 20.26 -3.61 13.25
C THR A 44 19.45 -2.35 13.53
N LEU A 45 18.78 -2.30 14.70
CA LEU A 45 18.06 -1.10 15.14
C LEU A 45 19.01 0.08 15.38
N ASP A 46 20.27 -0.20 15.80
CA ASP A 46 21.29 0.84 15.99
C ASP A 46 21.67 1.50 14.67
N ALA A 47 21.88 0.70 13.60
CA ALA A 47 22.15 1.21 12.27
C ALA A 47 20.98 2.06 11.73
N ILE A 48 19.72 1.65 11.98
CA ILE A 48 18.55 2.44 11.58
C ILE A 48 18.47 3.75 12.35
N ALA A 49 18.70 3.75 13.66
CA ALA A 49 18.68 4.96 14.48
C ALA A 49 19.79 5.93 14.05
N GLU A 50 20.99 5.46 13.78
CA GLU A 50 22.12 6.24 13.26
C GLU A 50 21.78 6.84 11.91
N GLN A 51 21.27 6.05 10.96
CA GLN A 51 20.89 6.50 9.62
C GLN A 51 19.74 7.54 9.65
N ALA A 52 18.83 7.43 10.65
CA ALA A 52 17.75 8.36 10.86
C ALA A 52 18.12 9.60 11.69
N ASP A 53 19.39 9.72 12.10
CA ASP A 53 19.90 10.78 12.98
C ASP A 53 19.05 10.94 14.26
N ILE A 54 18.89 9.81 14.99
CA ILE A 54 18.17 9.76 16.26
C ILE A 54 18.91 8.85 17.26
N ALA A 55 18.68 9.08 18.56
CA ALA A 55 19.13 8.13 19.57
C ALA A 55 18.31 6.82 19.49
N ARG A 56 18.95 5.66 19.77
CA ARG A 56 18.28 4.35 19.85
C ARG A 56 17.00 4.38 20.73
N ARG A 57 17.05 5.06 21.86
CA ARG A 57 15.88 5.22 22.75
C ARG A 57 14.71 5.92 22.02
N THR A 58 15.02 6.87 21.13
CA THR A 58 14.03 7.60 20.35
C THR A 58 13.35 6.69 19.33
N PHE A 59 14.06 5.70 18.77
CA PHE A 59 13.48 4.72 17.86
C PHE A 59 12.25 4.03 18.49
N PHE A 60 12.37 3.53 19.71
CA PHE A 60 11.30 2.82 20.42
C PHE A 60 10.07 3.69 20.80
N HIS A 61 10.14 5.02 20.65
CA HIS A 61 8.95 5.88 20.70
C HIS A 61 8.11 5.84 19.42
N TYR A 62 8.67 5.32 18.32
CA TYR A 62 8.02 5.29 17.00
C TYR A 62 7.73 3.89 16.50
N PHE A 63 8.61 2.94 16.78
CA PHE A 63 8.55 1.56 16.31
C PHE A 63 9.03 0.58 17.37
N ASP A 64 8.26 -0.50 17.56
CA ASP A 64 8.59 -1.55 18.53
C ASP A 64 9.66 -2.52 17.99
N SER A 65 9.78 -2.63 16.66
CA SER A 65 10.71 -3.53 15.98
C SER A 65 11.00 -3.07 14.55
N LYS A 66 11.97 -3.73 13.89
CA LYS A 66 12.26 -3.48 12.46
C LYS A 66 11.11 -3.96 11.54
N GLU A 67 10.36 -4.97 11.97
CA GLU A 67 9.16 -5.43 11.27
C GLU A 67 8.03 -4.37 11.27
N ALA A 68 7.94 -3.58 12.35
CA ALA A 68 6.97 -2.50 12.46
C ALA A 68 7.22 -1.38 11.43
N ILE A 69 8.46 -1.21 10.99
CA ILE A 69 8.79 -0.30 9.87
C ILE A 69 8.12 -0.79 8.59
N LEU A 70 8.27 -2.06 8.22
CA LEU A 70 7.63 -2.63 7.02
C LEU A 70 6.11 -2.54 7.11
N ALA A 71 5.53 -2.71 8.32
CA ALA A 71 4.10 -2.49 8.55
C ALA A 71 3.69 -1.06 8.21
N SER A 72 4.43 -0.08 8.70
CA SER A 72 4.07 1.33 8.52
C SER A 72 4.15 1.80 7.06
N LEU A 73 5.07 1.26 6.28
CA LEU A 73 5.17 1.53 4.84
C LEU A 73 3.95 0.97 4.10
N GLN A 74 3.51 -0.21 4.50
CA GLN A 74 2.30 -0.83 3.99
C GLN A 74 1.05 -0.03 4.34
N ASP A 75 0.89 0.35 5.61
CA ASP A 75 -0.24 1.17 6.08
C ASP A 75 -0.35 2.49 5.29
N ALA A 76 0.79 3.13 5.00
CA ALA A 76 0.82 4.36 4.20
C ALA A 76 0.34 4.13 2.75
N ALA A 77 0.75 3.01 2.12
CA ALA A 77 0.31 2.65 0.78
C ALA A 77 -1.20 2.33 0.75
N GLU A 78 -1.71 1.62 1.76
CA GLU A 78 -3.14 1.31 1.91
C GLU A 78 -3.98 2.58 2.10
N GLU A 79 -3.53 3.55 2.91
CA GLU A 79 -4.23 4.82 3.10
C GLU A 79 -4.25 5.67 1.81
N GLY A 80 -3.16 5.66 1.04
CA GLY A 80 -3.13 6.28 -0.29
C GLY A 80 -4.17 5.67 -1.23
N MET A 81 -4.25 4.35 -1.29
CA MET A 81 -5.25 3.61 -2.08
C MET A 81 -6.67 3.92 -1.61
N ARG A 82 -6.93 3.87 -0.29
CA ARG A 82 -8.21 4.20 0.31
C ARG A 82 -8.66 5.62 -0.07
N THR A 83 -7.77 6.58 0.02
CA THR A 83 -8.03 7.98 -0.34
C THR A 83 -8.40 8.10 -1.82
N THR A 84 -7.68 7.43 -2.71
CA THR A 84 -7.97 7.42 -4.15
C THR A 84 -9.35 6.84 -4.43
N ILE A 85 -9.69 5.70 -3.82
CA ILE A 85 -11.02 5.08 -3.98
C ILE A 85 -12.13 6.03 -3.50
N LEU A 86 -11.98 6.64 -2.32
CA LEU A 86 -13.02 7.52 -1.77
C LEU A 86 -13.22 8.80 -2.59
N ARG A 87 -12.16 9.35 -3.19
CA ARG A 87 -12.21 10.57 -4.01
C ARG A 87 -12.69 10.34 -5.45
N ALA A 88 -12.71 9.10 -5.92
CA ALA A 88 -13.16 8.80 -7.29
C ALA A 88 -14.62 9.23 -7.50
N ASP A 89 -15.00 9.50 -8.76
CA ASP A 89 -16.37 9.78 -9.13
C ASP A 89 -17.27 8.57 -8.78
N PRO A 90 -18.40 8.76 -8.04
CA PRO A 90 -19.30 7.68 -7.66
C PRO A 90 -20.02 7.01 -8.85
N GLU A 91 -20.11 7.68 -10.00
CA GLU A 91 -20.70 7.13 -11.23
C GLU A 91 -19.76 6.10 -11.92
N ARG A 92 -18.49 6.07 -11.56
CA ARG A 92 -17.55 5.10 -12.11
C ARG A 92 -17.78 3.69 -11.57
N ALA A 93 -17.50 2.69 -12.39
CA ALA A 93 -17.59 1.31 -11.96
C ALA A 93 -16.56 1.01 -10.84
N PRO A 94 -16.94 0.35 -9.73
CA PRO A 94 -16.05 0.02 -8.63
C PRO A 94 -14.76 -0.69 -9.05
N PHE A 95 -14.83 -1.60 -10.03
CA PHE A 95 -13.68 -2.31 -10.59
C PHE A 95 -12.65 -1.33 -11.17
N GLU A 96 -13.08 -0.37 -12.01
CA GLU A 96 -12.19 0.61 -12.64
C GLU A 96 -11.50 1.52 -11.61
N VAL A 97 -12.24 1.89 -10.56
CA VAL A 97 -11.69 2.71 -9.46
C VAL A 97 -10.62 1.96 -8.69
N VAL A 98 -10.82 0.67 -8.41
CA VAL A 98 -9.79 -0.15 -7.73
C VAL A 98 -8.57 -0.37 -8.61
N CYS A 99 -8.77 -0.67 -9.91
CA CYS A 99 -7.66 -0.81 -10.86
C CYS A 99 -6.79 0.44 -10.90
N GLU A 100 -7.38 1.63 -11.02
CA GLU A 100 -6.66 2.90 -11.02
C GLU A 100 -5.89 3.12 -9.71
N ALA A 101 -6.53 2.89 -8.57
CA ALA A 101 -5.89 3.05 -7.25
C ALA A 101 -4.69 2.11 -7.08
N MET A 102 -4.79 0.86 -7.51
CA MET A 102 -3.70 -0.11 -7.47
C MET A 102 -2.57 0.25 -8.43
N LEU A 103 -2.88 0.66 -9.66
CA LEU A 103 -1.88 1.10 -10.63
C LEU A 103 -1.15 2.36 -10.16
N GLY A 104 -1.87 3.31 -9.55
CA GLY A 104 -1.28 4.52 -8.95
C GLY A 104 -0.32 4.22 -7.81
N MET A 105 -0.64 3.22 -6.97
CA MET A 105 0.26 2.75 -5.90
C MET A 105 1.57 2.17 -6.47
N ILE A 106 1.48 1.40 -7.56
CA ILE A 106 2.64 0.74 -8.17
C ILE A 106 3.51 1.73 -8.96
N ALA A 107 2.90 2.71 -9.61
CA ALA A 107 3.58 3.69 -10.46
C ALA A 107 4.59 4.57 -9.68
N GLY A 108 4.47 4.66 -8.35
CA GLY A 108 5.40 5.38 -7.48
C GLY A 108 6.79 4.74 -7.38
N PHE A 109 6.95 3.49 -7.81
CA PHE A 109 8.22 2.76 -7.70
C PHE A 109 8.87 2.57 -9.08
N GLY A 110 10.18 2.88 -9.17
CA GLY A 110 10.98 2.47 -10.32
C GLY A 110 11.10 0.93 -10.40
N THR A 111 11.33 0.40 -11.59
CA THR A 111 11.40 -1.06 -11.82
C THR A 111 12.45 -1.74 -10.92
N GLU A 112 13.63 -1.13 -10.77
CA GLU A 112 14.70 -1.69 -9.93
C GLU A 112 14.36 -1.63 -8.44
N GLU A 113 13.74 -0.55 -7.98
CA GLU A 113 13.28 -0.41 -6.59
C GLU A 113 12.18 -1.43 -6.26
N ALA A 114 11.19 -1.58 -7.14
CA ALA A 114 10.14 -2.58 -6.99
C ALA A 114 10.72 -4.00 -6.92
N ARG A 115 11.77 -4.31 -7.72
CA ARG A 115 12.47 -5.59 -7.66
C ARG A 115 13.25 -5.79 -6.38
N ALA A 116 13.91 -4.75 -5.88
CA ALA A 116 14.61 -4.80 -4.62
C ALA A 116 13.63 -5.07 -3.45
N ILE A 117 12.49 -4.41 -3.45
CA ILE A 117 11.41 -4.64 -2.47
C ILE A 117 10.86 -6.07 -2.58
N ASP A 118 10.58 -6.57 -3.78
CA ASP A 118 10.08 -7.96 -3.95
C ASP A 118 11.11 -8.98 -3.47
N ARG A 119 12.40 -8.82 -3.81
CA ARG A 119 13.47 -9.67 -3.28
C ARG A 119 13.52 -9.64 -1.75
N LEU A 120 13.43 -8.44 -1.15
CA LEU A 120 13.38 -8.27 0.30
C LEU A 120 12.21 -9.05 0.91
N LEU A 121 11.00 -8.87 0.38
CA LEU A 121 9.80 -9.54 0.89
C LEU A 121 9.79 -11.06 0.68
N ARG A 122 10.68 -11.59 -0.16
CA ARG A 122 10.88 -13.04 -0.38
C ARG A 122 12.10 -13.60 0.34
N SER A 123 12.93 -12.76 0.96
CA SER A 123 14.24 -13.16 1.52
C SER A 123 14.14 -14.11 2.70
N THR A 124 13.11 -14.01 3.53
CA THR A 124 12.91 -14.87 4.70
C THR A 124 11.51 -15.49 4.70
N GLU A 125 11.33 -16.60 5.45
CA GLU A 125 10.02 -17.24 5.60
C GLU A 125 9.01 -16.29 6.25
N THR A 126 9.44 -15.56 7.28
CA THR A 126 8.63 -14.56 7.98
C THR A 126 8.13 -13.47 7.04
N LEU A 127 8.99 -12.92 6.19
CA LEU A 127 8.60 -11.88 5.23
C LEU A 127 7.69 -12.43 4.12
N ARG A 128 7.92 -13.67 3.66
CA ARG A 128 7.01 -14.34 2.72
C ARG A 128 5.62 -14.55 3.31
N ALA A 129 5.54 -15.05 4.54
CA ALA A 129 4.27 -15.24 5.24
C ALA A 129 3.54 -13.90 5.43
N ARG A 130 4.27 -12.84 5.80
CA ARG A 130 3.74 -11.48 5.90
C ARG A 130 3.20 -10.97 4.56
N LYS A 131 3.94 -11.15 3.45
CA LYS A 131 3.49 -10.77 2.10
C LYS A 131 2.17 -11.46 1.75
N GLN A 132 2.02 -12.75 2.09
CA GLN A 132 0.76 -13.47 1.85
C GLN A 132 -0.39 -12.97 2.73
N ALA A 133 -0.14 -12.73 4.01
CA ALA A 133 -1.15 -12.17 4.92
C ALA A 133 -1.62 -10.78 4.48
N ASN A 134 -0.73 -10.00 3.88
CA ASN A 134 -1.03 -8.68 3.36
C ASN A 134 -2.11 -8.67 2.29
N TYR A 135 -2.14 -9.65 1.38
CA TYR A 135 -3.20 -9.73 0.37
C TYR A 135 -4.59 -9.85 1.01
N VAL A 136 -4.72 -10.60 2.11
CA VAL A 136 -5.99 -10.73 2.84
C VAL A 136 -6.39 -9.40 3.50
N THR A 137 -5.42 -8.69 4.09
CA THR A 137 -5.65 -7.37 4.70
C THR A 137 -6.08 -6.35 3.64
N GLN A 138 -5.39 -6.33 2.51
CA GLN A 138 -5.70 -5.44 1.38
C GLN A 138 -7.09 -5.71 0.79
N GLU A 139 -7.49 -6.99 0.63
CA GLU A 139 -8.84 -7.35 0.19
C GLU A 139 -9.90 -6.79 1.14
N ARG A 140 -9.72 -6.97 2.46
CA ARG A 140 -10.64 -6.47 3.48
C ARG A 140 -10.72 -4.94 3.47
N MET A 141 -9.58 -4.27 3.36
CA MET A 141 -9.50 -2.80 3.31
C MET A 141 -10.22 -2.26 2.07
N ILE A 142 -9.98 -2.84 0.88
CA ILE A 142 -10.66 -2.45 -0.36
C ILE A 142 -12.16 -2.65 -0.24
N PHE A 143 -12.60 -3.82 0.23
CA PHE A 143 -14.04 -4.10 0.41
C PHE A 143 -14.70 -3.11 1.37
N ALA A 144 -14.07 -2.83 2.52
CA ALA A 144 -14.60 -1.86 3.48
C ALA A 144 -14.69 -0.45 2.87
N THR A 145 -13.67 -0.03 2.11
CA THR A 145 -13.62 1.29 1.45
C THR A 145 -14.69 1.40 0.36
N LEU A 146 -14.84 0.35 -0.46
CA LEU A 146 -15.89 0.30 -1.48
C LEU A 146 -17.29 0.34 -0.86
N SER A 147 -17.51 -0.40 0.24
CA SER A 147 -18.78 -0.40 0.96
C SER A 147 -19.09 0.96 1.59
N GLN A 148 -18.09 1.70 2.04
CA GLN A 148 -18.26 3.07 2.51
C GLN A 148 -18.64 4.01 1.37
N LYS A 149 -18.05 3.85 0.18
CA LYS A 149 -18.30 4.70 -0.98
C LYS A 149 -19.64 4.41 -1.66
N TRP A 150 -19.99 3.14 -1.78
CA TRP A 150 -21.25 2.66 -2.35
C TRP A 150 -22.05 1.89 -1.29
N PRO A 151 -22.73 2.58 -0.35
CA PRO A 151 -23.46 1.96 0.76
C PRO A 151 -24.83 1.41 0.30
N VAL A 152 -24.82 0.58 -0.74
CA VAL A 152 -26.01 0.01 -1.36
C VAL A 152 -26.04 -1.50 -1.08
N PRO A 153 -27.03 -2.03 -0.32
CA PRO A 153 -27.07 -3.43 0.08
C PRO A 153 -26.98 -4.42 -1.09
N GLU A 154 -27.58 -4.10 -2.22
CA GLU A 154 -27.60 -4.94 -3.43
C GLU A 154 -26.22 -5.06 -4.08
N MET A 155 -25.31 -4.13 -3.78
CA MET A 155 -23.93 -4.13 -4.31
C MET A 155 -22.94 -4.95 -3.46
N VAL A 156 -23.28 -5.32 -2.23
CA VAL A 156 -22.32 -5.94 -1.27
C VAL A 156 -21.58 -7.13 -1.88
N SER A 157 -22.29 -8.07 -2.50
CA SER A 157 -21.68 -9.24 -3.14
C SER A 157 -20.77 -8.86 -4.31
N LYS A 158 -21.18 -7.87 -5.12
CA LYS A 158 -20.40 -7.34 -6.23
C LYS A 158 -19.12 -6.66 -5.74
N LEU A 159 -19.22 -5.81 -4.71
CA LEU A 159 -18.07 -5.12 -4.13
C LEU A 159 -17.06 -6.10 -3.52
N LYS A 160 -17.55 -7.15 -2.86
CA LYS A 160 -16.70 -8.22 -2.33
C LYS A 160 -15.98 -8.98 -3.44
N LEU A 161 -16.69 -9.32 -4.53
CA LEU A 161 -16.10 -9.98 -5.69
C LEU A 161 -15.04 -9.10 -6.37
N VAL A 162 -15.30 -7.80 -6.54
CA VAL A 162 -14.33 -6.84 -7.09
C VAL A 162 -13.06 -6.81 -6.24
N SER A 163 -13.19 -6.74 -4.90
CA SER A 163 -12.04 -6.72 -3.98
C SER A 163 -11.19 -7.97 -4.11
N LEU A 164 -11.82 -9.15 -4.08
CA LEU A 164 -11.17 -10.44 -4.24
C LEU A 164 -10.47 -10.56 -5.61
N ALA A 165 -11.18 -10.22 -6.69
CA ALA A 165 -10.67 -10.35 -8.06
C ALA A 165 -9.47 -9.41 -8.30
N CYS A 166 -9.53 -8.14 -7.88
CA CYS A 166 -8.44 -7.19 -8.06
C CYS A 166 -7.18 -7.59 -7.27
N VAL A 167 -7.33 -8.02 -6.01
CA VAL A 167 -6.19 -8.50 -5.21
C VAL A 167 -5.64 -9.82 -5.77
N GLY A 168 -6.51 -10.73 -6.22
CA GLY A 168 -6.10 -11.95 -6.89
C GLY A 168 -5.29 -11.69 -8.16
N ALA A 169 -5.74 -10.74 -8.99
CA ALA A 169 -5.03 -10.30 -10.20
C ALA A 169 -3.66 -9.69 -9.87
N LEU A 170 -3.60 -8.80 -8.87
CA LEU A 170 -2.34 -8.22 -8.40
C LEU A 170 -1.36 -9.31 -7.94
N ARG A 171 -1.83 -10.31 -7.19
CA ARG A 171 -1.00 -11.42 -6.72
C ARG A 171 -0.43 -12.24 -7.89
N LEU A 172 -1.28 -12.60 -8.85
CA LEU A 172 -0.84 -13.34 -10.05
C LEU A 172 0.14 -12.54 -10.88
N ALA A 173 -0.11 -11.23 -11.07
CA ALA A 173 0.79 -10.32 -11.75
C ALA A 173 2.16 -10.23 -11.05
N ALA A 174 2.17 -10.07 -9.73
CA ALA A 174 3.40 -10.00 -8.94
C ALA A 174 4.20 -11.31 -8.98
N ASP A 175 3.54 -12.46 -8.98
CA ASP A 175 4.20 -13.77 -9.09
C ASP A 175 4.77 -13.98 -10.50
N ALA A 176 4.03 -13.66 -11.56
CA ALA A 176 4.52 -13.73 -12.94
C ALA A 176 5.70 -12.77 -13.18
N TRP A 177 5.58 -11.54 -12.67
CA TRP A 177 6.64 -10.54 -12.78
C TRP A 177 7.93 -10.95 -12.04
N SER A 178 7.82 -11.54 -10.85
CA SER A 178 8.99 -11.95 -10.05
C SER A 178 9.77 -13.10 -10.69
N THR A 179 9.09 -13.95 -11.49
CA THR A 179 9.70 -15.07 -12.23
C THR A 179 10.09 -14.70 -13.66
N GLY A 180 9.71 -13.50 -14.13
CA GLY A 180 9.96 -13.01 -15.47
C GLY A 180 11.42 -12.57 -15.70
N ASP A 181 11.73 -12.22 -16.96
CA ASP A 181 13.06 -11.86 -17.45
C ASP A 181 13.59 -10.48 -17.00
N GLY A 182 12.81 -9.76 -16.22
CA GLY A 182 13.21 -8.47 -15.67
C GLY A 182 13.03 -7.25 -16.59
N LYS A 183 12.58 -7.42 -17.81
CA LYS A 183 12.51 -6.34 -18.81
C LYS A 183 11.26 -5.49 -18.68
N ARG A 184 10.12 -6.10 -18.33
CA ARG A 184 8.84 -5.39 -18.19
C ARG A 184 8.64 -4.89 -16.76
N PRO A 185 8.08 -3.69 -16.56
CA PRO A 185 7.71 -3.18 -15.23
C PRO A 185 6.51 -3.97 -14.66
N LEU A 186 6.39 -4.03 -13.33
CA LEU A 186 5.26 -4.68 -12.64
C LEU A 186 3.90 -4.16 -13.12
N GLN A 187 3.83 -2.85 -13.39
CA GLN A 187 2.61 -2.19 -13.87
C GLN A 187 2.03 -2.86 -15.12
N ASP A 188 2.88 -3.30 -16.07
CA ASP A 188 2.41 -3.95 -17.28
C ASP A 188 1.77 -5.31 -17.01
N TYR A 189 2.35 -6.11 -16.11
CA TYR A 189 1.77 -7.39 -15.68
C TYR A 189 0.41 -7.20 -14.99
N VAL A 190 0.29 -6.16 -14.16
CA VAL A 190 -0.97 -5.83 -13.48
C VAL A 190 -2.02 -5.36 -14.49
N MET A 191 -1.65 -4.53 -15.46
CA MET A 191 -2.56 -4.10 -16.54
C MET A 191 -3.04 -5.28 -17.38
N ASP A 192 -2.16 -6.24 -17.71
CA ASP A 192 -2.54 -7.46 -18.44
C ASP A 192 -3.59 -8.26 -17.64
N MET A 193 -3.38 -8.47 -16.35
CA MET A 193 -4.34 -9.21 -15.51
C MET A 193 -5.68 -8.48 -15.36
N PHE A 194 -5.67 -7.16 -15.18
CA PHE A 194 -6.92 -6.38 -15.15
C PHE A 194 -7.64 -6.39 -16.49
N SER A 195 -6.92 -6.36 -17.62
CA SER A 195 -7.50 -6.47 -18.95
C SER A 195 -8.14 -7.84 -19.18
N ALA A 196 -7.50 -8.92 -18.73
CA ALA A 196 -8.07 -10.26 -18.77
C ALA A 196 -9.37 -10.35 -17.95
N LEU A 197 -9.35 -9.86 -16.69
CA LEU A 197 -10.56 -9.79 -15.86
C LEU A 197 -11.70 -9.03 -16.54
N ARG A 198 -11.40 -7.87 -17.15
CA ARG A 198 -12.42 -7.06 -17.83
C ARG A 198 -13.02 -7.78 -19.02
N ASN A 199 -12.21 -8.49 -19.81
CA ASN A 199 -12.65 -9.10 -21.07
C ASN A 199 -13.30 -10.46 -20.86
N ASP A 200 -12.82 -11.27 -19.92
CA ASP A 200 -13.18 -12.69 -19.81
C ASP A 200 -14.12 -13.00 -18.64
N VAL A 201 -14.14 -12.14 -17.61
CA VAL A 201 -14.95 -12.37 -16.39
C VAL A 201 -16.16 -11.42 -16.30
N THR A 202 -16.16 -10.29 -17.03
CA THR A 202 -17.26 -9.31 -17.00
C THR A 202 -18.21 -9.41 -18.20
N ARG A 203 -18.02 -10.37 -19.09
CA ARG A 203 -18.98 -10.78 -20.13
C ARG A 203 -19.93 -11.81 -19.58
#